data_b2abb0bbeb6c35723d215741dfe61083
#
_entry.id   b2abb0bbeb6c35723d215741dfe61083
#
_cell.length_a   1.000
_cell.length_b   1.000
_cell.length_c   1.000
_cell.angle_alpha   90.00
_cell.angle_beta   90.00
_cell.angle_gamma   90.00
#
_symmetry.space_group_name_H-M   'P 1'
#
loop_
_entity.id
_entity.type
_entity.pdbx_description
1 polymer ?
#
loop_
_entity_poly.entity_id
_entity_poly.type
_entity_poly.pdbx_seq_one_letter_code
_entity_poly.pdbx_strand_id
1 'polypeptide(L)'
;MKGIFLFTTLVIMAFCLFVPNSRAHFQGLIPSDDMVTKSDSKTISLDVIFLHPFEGLYMNMAKPAKFGVMVRGKKTDLLETLREKKIGEFSAWQANYTVKTPGDHIFYVEPKPYWEQAEDCFIVHYAKVVVNSLGVEVGWDEEVGLKTEIVPLTRPYGLWTGNVFQGIVKVNGKPIPGTEVEVEYYNRDGKVEAPADPMVTQVVKTDANGVFTYAVPKAGWWTFAALSLDEEKMKHKGEKKPVEIGAVLWVKVHDMK
;
A
#
# COMPACT_ATOMS: atom_id res chain seq x y z
N MET A 1 -16.37 20.37 72.24
CA MET A 1 -15.37 20.21 71.21
C MET A 1 -15.98 19.32 70.15
N LYS A 2 -16.41 19.91 69.01
CA LYS A 2 -17.04 19.18 67.87
C LYS A 2 -15.99 19.01 66.78
N GLY A 3 -15.58 17.73 66.55
CA GLY A 3 -14.66 17.40 65.47
C GLY A 3 -15.40 17.35 64.14
N ILE A 4 -14.96 18.15 63.13
CA ILE A 4 -15.43 18.15 61.77
C ILE A 4 -14.57 17.15 61.01
N PHE A 5 -15.15 16.02 60.57
CA PHE A 5 -14.54 15.09 59.61
C PHE A 5 -14.72 15.62 58.21
N LEU A 6 -13.64 16.01 57.57
CA LEU A 6 -13.60 16.42 56.18
C LEU A 6 -13.41 15.17 55.30
N PHE A 7 -14.49 14.73 54.62
CA PHE A 7 -14.42 13.67 53.63
C PHE A 7 -13.94 14.26 52.30
N THR A 8 -12.69 14.00 51.92
CA THR A 8 -12.14 14.37 50.64
C THR A 8 -12.46 13.27 49.64
N THR A 9 -13.49 13.47 48.80
CA THR A 9 -13.85 12.55 47.73
C THR A 9 -12.88 12.75 46.57
N LEU A 10 -11.98 11.79 46.38
CA LEU A 10 -11.06 11.75 45.21
C LEU A 10 -11.84 11.29 44.01
N VAL A 11 -12.22 12.20 43.12
CA VAL A 11 -12.80 11.88 41.79
C VAL A 11 -11.66 11.46 40.89
N ILE A 12 -11.47 10.15 40.71
CA ILE A 12 -10.60 9.60 39.66
C ILE A 12 -11.34 9.75 38.33
N MET A 13 -10.99 10.78 37.58
CA MET A 13 -11.44 10.99 36.23
C MET A 13 -10.67 9.99 35.34
N ALA A 14 -11.30 8.85 35.05
CA ALA A 14 -10.78 7.89 34.07
C ALA A 14 -10.80 8.56 32.69
N PHE A 15 -9.65 9.11 32.28
CA PHE A 15 -9.40 9.50 30.91
C PHE A 15 -9.32 8.18 30.11
N CYS A 16 -10.44 7.75 29.52
CA CYS A 16 -10.40 6.79 28.43
C CYS A 16 -9.62 7.47 27.30
N LEU A 17 -8.34 7.14 27.20
CA LEU A 17 -7.57 7.42 26.00
C LEU A 17 -8.21 6.60 24.86
N PHE A 18 -9.14 7.22 24.15
CA PHE A 18 -9.48 6.76 22.82
C PHE A 18 -8.21 6.93 21.98
N VAL A 19 -7.41 5.88 21.89
CA VAL A 19 -6.43 5.76 20.82
C VAL A 19 -7.28 5.54 19.57
N PRO A 20 -7.35 6.49 18.63
CA PRO A 20 -7.99 6.20 17.37
C PRO A 20 -7.24 4.99 16.80
N ASN A 21 -7.94 3.90 16.50
CA ASN A 21 -7.38 2.83 15.69
C ASN A 21 -6.99 3.50 14.37
N SER A 22 -5.71 3.79 14.20
CA SER A 22 -5.15 4.18 12.90
C SER A 22 -5.39 2.98 11.99
N ARG A 23 -6.42 3.08 11.17
CA ARG A 23 -6.68 2.06 10.16
C ARG A 23 -5.86 2.41 8.96
N ALA A 24 -4.94 1.53 8.61
CA ALA A 24 -4.07 1.73 7.47
C ALA A 24 -4.88 1.76 6.15
N HIS A 25 -4.86 2.90 5.48
CA HIS A 25 -5.49 3.08 4.18
C HIS A 25 -4.47 2.76 3.08
N PHE A 26 -4.77 1.84 2.19
CA PHE A 26 -3.81 1.48 1.14
C PHE A 26 -4.36 1.71 -0.26
N GLN A 27 -3.54 2.31 -1.13
CA GLN A 27 -3.77 2.28 -2.55
C GLN A 27 -3.50 0.88 -3.09
N GLY A 28 -4.55 0.19 -3.51
CA GLY A 28 -4.43 -1.13 -4.15
C GLY A 28 -4.15 -1.01 -5.65
N LEU A 29 -3.23 -1.83 -6.12
CA LEU A 29 -2.95 -2.04 -7.53
C LEU A 29 -2.72 -3.55 -7.75
N ILE A 30 -3.79 -4.26 -8.06
CA ILE A 30 -3.83 -5.73 -8.04
C ILE A 30 -4.02 -6.27 -9.45
N PRO A 31 -2.99 -6.87 -10.06
CA PRO A 31 -3.13 -7.57 -11.32
C PRO A 31 -3.81 -8.93 -11.13
N SER A 32 -4.49 -9.41 -12.16
CA SER A 32 -5.05 -10.77 -12.17
C SER A 32 -4.00 -11.86 -12.14
N ASP A 33 -2.78 -11.54 -12.56
CA ASP A 33 -1.63 -12.45 -12.56
C ASP A 33 -0.33 -11.67 -12.29
N ASP A 34 0.58 -12.24 -11.53
CA ASP A 34 1.90 -11.69 -11.22
C ASP A 34 3.02 -12.25 -12.12
N MET A 35 2.77 -13.39 -12.79
CA MET A 35 3.71 -14.05 -13.68
C MET A 35 3.01 -14.60 -14.90
N VAL A 36 3.08 -13.87 -16.03
CA VAL A 36 2.46 -14.28 -17.30
C VAL A 36 3.40 -15.20 -18.07
N THR A 37 3.11 -16.50 -18.07
CA THR A 37 3.88 -17.53 -18.81
C THR A 37 3.40 -17.69 -20.25
N LYS A 38 4.02 -18.58 -21.02
CA LYS A 38 3.60 -18.87 -22.42
C LYS A 38 2.20 -19.45 -22.52
N SER A 39 1.78 -20.22 -21.51
CA SER A 39 0.47 -20.88 -21.45
C SER A 39 -0.67 -19.97 -21.01
N ASP A 40 -0.36 -18.82 -20.37
CA ASP A 40 -1.36 -17.94 -19.81
C ASP A 40 -1.92 -16.95 -20.82
N SER A 41 -3.08 -16.37 -20.50
CA SER A 41 -3.59 -15.21 -21.21
C SER A 41 -2.56 -14.08 -21.20
N LYS A 42 -2.26 -13.51 -22.34
CA LYS A 42 -1.39 -12.33 -22.42
C LYS A 42 -2.09 -11.05 -21.96
N THR A 43 -3.40 -11.09 -21.77
CA THR A 43 -4.16 -9.96 -21.24
C THR A 43 -4.46 -10.18 -19.78
N ILE A 44 -3.98 -9.27 -18.96
CA ILE A 44 -4.24 -9.21 -17.51
C ILE A 44 -5.17 -8.04 -17.21
N SER A 45 -6.01 -8.20 -16.19
CA SER A 45 -6.73 -7.07 -15.59
C SER A 45 -5.95 -6.49 -14.43
N LEU A 46 -6.11 -5.20 -14.21
CA LEU A 46 -5.47 -4.44 -13.12
C LEU A 46 -6.57 -3.71 -12.36
N ASP A 47 -6.83 -4.14 -11.14
CA ASP A 47 -7.74 -3.45 -10.23
C ASP A 47 -7.00 -2.31 -9.52
N VAL A 48 -7.55 -1.11 -9.60
CA VAL A 48 -7.05 0.09 -8.93
C VAL A 48 -8.10 0.48 -7.90
N ILE A 49 -7.80 0.26 -6.63
CA ILE A 49 -8.74 0.28 -5.51
C ILE A 49 -8.17 1.04 -4.32
N PHE A 50 -9.01 1.48 -3.38
CA PHE A 50 -8.57 2.08 -2.13
C PHE A 50 -9.24 1.32 -0.98
N LEU A 51 -8.45 0.79 -0.04
CA LEU A 51 -8.97 -0.21 0.91
C LEU A 51 -8.13 -0.35 2.18
N HIS A 52 -8.71 -1.01 3.17
CA HIS A 52 -8.02 -1.69 4.29
C HIS A 52 -7.86 -3.16 3.91
N PRO A 53 -6.67 -3.63 3.55
CA PRO A 53 -6.50 -4.93 2.91
C PRO A 53 -6.92 -6.12 3.77
N PHE A 54 -6.54 -6.12 5.04
CA PHE A 54 -6.85 -7.24 5.93
C PHE A 54 -8.33 -7.30 6.28
N GLU A 55 -8.96 -6.16 6.52
CA GLU A 55 -10.37 -6.08 6.90
C GLU A 55 -11.32 -6.22 5.70
N GLY A 56 -10.80 -6.08 4.47
CA GLY A 56 -11.63 -6.11 3.26
C GLY A 56 -12.58 -4.92 3.12
N LEU A 57 -12.26 -3.79 3.78
CA LEU A 57 -13.08 -2.58 3.73
C LEU A 57 -12.59 -1.70 2.59
N TYR A 58 -13.52 -1.35 1.69
CA TYR A 58 -13.23 -0.50 0.53
C TYR A 58 -13.70 0.92 0.76
N MET A 59 -13.08 1.86 0.06
CA MET A 59 -13.43 3.27 0.04
C MET A 59 -13.62 3.76 -1.38
N ASN A 60 -14.37 4.85 -1.54
CA ASN A 60 -14.54 5.48 -2.84
C ASN A 60 -13.22 6.07 -3.33
N MET A 61 -12.85 5.72 -4.55
CA MET A 61 -11.65 6.21 -5.19
C MET A 61 -11.97 7.06 -6.42
N ALA A 62 -11.49 8.31 -6.43
CA ALA A 62 -11.55 9.13 -7.64
C ALA A 62 -10.63 8.55 -8.74
N LYS A 63 -10.90 8.88 -10.03
CA LYS A 63 -9.98 8.51 -11.12
C LYS A 63 -8.58 9.03 -10.78
N PRO A 64 -7.53 8.18 -10.82
CA PRO A 64 -6.17 8.58 -10.48
C PRO A 64 -5.69 9.80 -11.27
N ALA A 65 -4.67 10.48 -10.75
CA ALA A 65 -3.96 11.53 -11.47
C ALA A 65 -3.03 10.94 -12.54
N LYS A 66 -2.39 9.78 -12.24
CA LYS A 66 -1.57 9.04 -13.21
C LYS A 66 -1.78 7.54 -13.00
N PHE A 67 -1.75 6.82 -14.10
CA PHE A 67 -1.71 5.37 -14.13
C PHE A 67 -0.90 4.94 -15.34
N GLY A 68 0.08 4.08 -15.15
CA GLY A 68 0.98 3.70 -16.24
C GLY A 68 1.72 2.41 -15.98
N VAL A 69 2.52 2.04 -16.97
CA VAL A 69 3.47 0.92 -16.90
C VAL A 69 4.85 1.37 -17.34
N MET A 70 5.87 0.88 -16.65
CA MET A 70 7.26 1.03 -17.06
C MET A 70 7.82 -0.35 -17.44
N VAL A 71 8.46 -0.42 -18.61
CA VAL A 71 9.13 -1.61 -19.12
C VAL A 71 10.50 -1.21 -19.64
N ARG A 72 11.57 -1.73 -19.06
CA ARG A 72 12.96 -1.40 -19.41
C ARG A 72 13.18 0.12 -19.44
N GLY A 73 12.84 0.81 -18.37
CA GLY A 73 12.96 2.26 -18.19
C GLY A 73 12.00 3.11 -19.03
N LYS A 74 11.23 2.53 -19.96
CA LYS A 74 10.29 3.27 -20.79
C LYS A 74 8.89 3.28 -20.16
N LYS A 75 8.40 4.45 -19.80
CA LYS A 75 7.05 4.66 -19.28
C LYS A 75 6.02 4.77 -20.40
N THR A 76 4.87 4.17 -20.20
CA THR A 76 3.68 4.30 -21.06
C THR A 76 2.50 4.70 -20.20
N ASP A 77 1.83 5.78 -20.58
CA ASP A 77 0.60 6.24 -19.92
C ASP A 77 -0.56 5.30 -20.27
N LEU A 78 -1.26 4.85 -19.24
CA LEU A 78 -2.44 3.97 -19.34
C LEU A 78 -3.70 4.63 -18.73
N LEU A 79 -3.65 5.91 -18.35
CA LEU A 79 -4.73 6.58 -17.62
C LEU A 79 -6.09 6.48 -18.34
N GLU A 80 -6.09 6.63 -19.65
CA GLU A 80 -7.32 6.57 -20.45
C GLU A 80 -7.83 5.14 -20.72
N THR A 81 -7.06 4.11 -20.32
CA THR A 81 -7.53 2.72 -20.34
C THR A 81 -8.39 2.35 -19.15
N LEU A 82 -8.33 3.14 -18.08
CA LEU A 82 -9.11 2.93 -16.86
C LEU A 82 -10.61 3.06 -17.16
N ARG A 83 -11.37 2.09 -16.66
CA ARG A 83 -12.84 2.09 -16.66
C ARG A 83 -13.32 2.05 -15.21
N GLU A 84 -14.38 2.77 -14.92
CA GLU A 84 -15.00 2.72 -13.60
C GLU A 84 -15.50 1.30 -13.31
N LYS A 85 -15.26 0.84 -12.10
CA LYS A 85 -15.68 -0.44 -11.54
C LYS A 85 -16.34 -0.19 -10.19
N LYS A 86 -17.34 -0.98 -9.86
CA LYS A 86 -17.90 -1.00 -8.50
C LYS A 86 -17.45 -2.25 -7.76
N ILE A 87 -17.10 -2.05 -6.48
CA ILE A 87 -16.89 -3.12 -5.51
C ILE A 87 -17.90 -2.90 -4.39
N GLY A 88 -18.99 -3.69 -4.39
CA GLY A 88 -20.17 -3.31 -3.64
C GLY A 88 -20.70 -1.94 -4.09
N GLU A 89 -20.81 -1.00 -3.17
CA GLU A 89 -21.23 0.38 -3.46
C GLU A 89 -20.06 1.35 -3.75
N PHE A 90 -18.81 0.91 -3.52
CA PHE A 90 -17.64 1.75 -3.63
C PHE A 90 -17.13 1.89 -5.07
N SER A 91 -16.71 3.10 -5.42
CA SER A 91 -16.09 3.38 -6.72
C SER A 91 -14.63 2.93 -6.73
N ALA A 92 -14.27 2.22 -7.78
CA ALA A 92 -12.93 1.74 -8.07
C ALA A 92 -12.65 1.88 -9.58
N TRP A 93 -11.47 1.48 -10.02
CA TRP A 93 -11.06 1.53 -11.42
C TRP A 93 -10.47 0.18 -11.85
N GLN A 94 -10.57 -0.13 -13.12
CA GLN A 94 -9.97 -1.32 -13.70
C GLN A 94 -9.46 -1.00 -15.10
N ALA A 95 -8.31 -1.57 -15.45
CA ALA A 95 -7.78 -1.58 -16.81
C ALA A 95 -7.47 -3.01 -17.24
N ASN A 96 -7.51 -3.25 -18.55
CA ASN A 96 -6.94 -4.44 -19.16
C ASN A 96 -5.64 -4.06 -19.88
N TYR A 97 -4.61 -4.85 -19.70
CA TYR A 97 -3.31 -4.66 -20.33
C TYR A 97 -2.87 -5.95 -21.03
N THR A 98 -2.54 -5.84 -22.30
CA THR A 98 -1.97 -6.98 -23.05
C THR A 98 -0.46 -6.90 -23.05
N VAL A 99 0.18 -7.86 -22.40
CA VAL A 99 1.63 -8.02 -22.37
C VAL A 99 2.13 -8.33 -23.78
N LYS A 100 3.00 -7.47 -24.31
CA LYS A 100 3.52 -7.57 -25.68
C LYS A 100 5.00 -7.97 -25.74
N THR A 101 5.74 -7.72 -24.67
CA THR A 101 7.20 -7.92 -24.62
C THR A 101 7.60 -8.74 -23.41
N PRO A 102 8.62 -9.61 -23.54
CA PRO A 102 9.22 -10.27 -22.38
C PRO A 102 9.92 -9.28 -21.45
N GLY A 103 9.91 -9.55 -20.16
CA GLY A 103 10.56 -8.73 -19.14
C GLY A 103 9.58 -8.31 -18.04
N ASP A 104 10.06 -7.48 -17.14
CA ASP A 104 9.26 -7.03 -16.01
C ASP A 104 8.49 -5.76 -16.38
N HIS A 105 7.23 -5.76 -15.99
CA HIS A 105 6.30 -4.67 -16.22
C HIS A 105 5.97 -4.07 -14.86
N ILE A 106 6.50 -2.87 -14.57
CA ILE A 106 6.21 -2.15 -13.33
C ILE A 106 4.98 -1.28 -13.58
N PHE A 107 3.82 -1.71 -13.11
CA PHE A 107 2.62 -0.87 -13.08
C PHE A 107 2.69 0.07 -11.90
N TYR A 108 2.22 1.30 -12.09
CA TYR A 108 2.21 2.32 -11.04
C TYR A 108 0.97 3.20 -11.13
N VAL A 109 0.56 3.71 -9.97
CA VAL A 109 -0.54 4.65 -9.83
C VAL A 109 -0.16 5.78 -8.90
N GLU A 110 -0.49 7.01 -9.32
CA GLU A 110 -0.48 8.22 -8.50
C GLU A 110 -1.95 8.63 -8.33
N PRO A 111 -2.53 8.47 -7.13
CA PRO A 111 -3.92 8.82 -6.90
C PRO A 111 -4.12 10.33 -6.85
N LYS A 112 -5.38 10.77 -6.92
CA LYS A 112 -5.76 12.09 -6.43
C LYS A 112 -5.76 12.08 -4.90
N PRO A 113 -5.42 13.21 -4.26
CA PRO A 113 -5.46 13.28 -2.81
C PRO A 113 -6.84 12.91 -2.26
N TYR A 114 -6.86 12.02 -1.29
CA TYR A 114 -8.04 11.66 -0.53
C TYR A 114 -8.06 12.47 0.77
N TRP A 115 -9.20 13.05 1.12
CA TRP A 115 -9.36 13.77 2.38
C TRP A 115 -9.83 12.79 3.47
N GLU A 116 -8.97 12.53 4.47
CA GLU A 116 -9.30 11.73 5.63
C GLU A 116 -9.77 12.65 6.77
N GLN A 117 -11.08 12.61 7.02
CA GLN A 117 -11.69 13.49 7.99
C GLN A 117 -11.31 13.15 9.43
N ALA A 118 -11.13 11.86 9.75
CA ALA A 118 -10.81 11.42 11.10
C ALA A 118 -9.40 11.83 11.53
N GLU A 119 -8.47 11.93 10.57
CA GLU A 119 -7.06 12.28 10.82
C GLU A 119 -6.74 13.74 10.49
N ASP A 120 -7.73 14.50 9.96
CA ASP A 120 -7.59 15.91 9.54
C ASP A 120 -6.42 16.12 8.55
N CYS A 121 -6.21 15.17 7.65
CA CYS A 121 -5.12 15.19 6.67
C CYS A 121 -5.56 14.74 5.28
N PHE A 122 -4.71 15.00 4.27
CA PHE A 122 -4.82 14.37 2.96
C PHE A 122 -3.97 13.12 2.91
N ILE A 123 -4.45 12.09 2.20
CA ILE A 123 -3.72 10.84 1.93
C ILE A 123 -3.41 10.76 0.44
N VAL A 124 -2.13 10.50 0.10
CA VAL A 124 -1.65 10.27 -1.26
C VAL A 124 -0.70 9.07 -1.25
N HIS A 125 -1.22 7.89 -1.54
CA HIS A 125 -0.44 6.65 -1.53
C HIS A 125 -0.08 6.23 -2.97
N TYR A 126 1.18 6.38 -3.32
CA TYR A 126 1.75 5.97 -4.61
C TYR A 126 1.95 4.46 -4.61
N ALA A 127 1.25 3.73 -5.47
CA ALA A 127 1.37 2.28 -5.48
C ALA A 127 2.08 1.73 -6.72
N LYS A 128 2.80 0.62 -6.51
CA LYS A 128 3.47 -0.17 -7.55
C LYS A 128 3.14 -1.66 -7.40
N VAL A 129 3.18 -2.35 -8.54
CA VAL A 129 3.23 -3.81 -8.62
C VAL A 129 4.07 -4.22 -9.81
N VAL A 130 4.80 -5.30 -9.68
CA VAL A 130 5.61 -5.86 -10.79
C VAL A 130 4.96 -7.13 -11.30
N VAL A 131 4.77 -7.21 -12.62
CA VAL A 131 4.32 -8.42 -13.31
C VAL A 131 5.44 -8.91 -14.21
N ASN A 132 5.89 -10.14 -13.99
CA ASN A 132 6.86 -10.77 -14.89
C ASN A 132 6.19 -11.29 -16.14
N SER A 133 6.86 -11.14 -17.27
CA SER A 133 6.42 -11.66 -18.55
C SER A 133 7.42 -12.62 -19.16
N LEU A 134 6.93 -13.84 -19.45
CA LEU A 134 7.63 -14.89 -20.21
C LEU A 134 8.97 -15.33 -19.56
N GLY A 135 9.11 -15.17 -18.24
CA GLY A 135 10.27 -15.61 -17.47
C GLY A 135 11.56 -14.82 -17.73
N VAL A 136 11.45 -13.64 -18.35
CA VAL A 136 12.61 -12.74 -18.52
C VAL A 136 12.65 -11.75 -17.35
N GLU A 137 13.69 -11.85 -16.54
CA GLU A 137 13.87 -11.13 -15.27
C GLU A 137 14.73 -9.88 -15.49
N VAL A 138 14.13 -8.82 -16.03
CA VAL A 138 14.82 -7.55 -16.35
C VAL A 138 13.95 -6.36 -16.03
N GLY A 139 14.37 -5.54 -15.07
CA GLY A 139 13.76 -4.26 -14.76
C GLY A 139 12.89 -4.22 -13.50
N TRP A 140 12.74 -5.33 -12.75
CA TRP A 140 11.89 -5.39 -11.56
C TRP A 140 12.33 -4.46 -10.43
N ASP A 141 13.60 -4.07 -10.38
CA ASP A 141 14.25 -3.20 -9.40
C ASP A 141 14.42 -1.74 -9.87
N GLU A 142 13.88 -1.39 -11.03
CA GLU A 142 13.95 -0.03 -11.55
C GLU A 142 13.06 0.94 -10.74
N GLU A 143 13.56 2.17 -10.59
CA GLU A 143 12.80 3.27 -10.00
C GLU A 143 11.83 3.86 -11.02
N VAL A 144 10.56 3.96 -10.65
CA VAL A 144 9.58 4.69 -11.45
C VAL A 144 9.78 6.20 -11.31
N GLY A 145 10.35 6.67 -10.20
CA GLY A 145 10.51 8.09 -9.90
C GLY A 145 9.20 8.71 -9.42
N LEU A 146 8.45 8.00 -8.61
CA LEU A 146 7.33 8.53 -7.84
C LEU A 146 7.85 9.40 -6.71
N LYS A 147 7.03 10.29 -6.17
CA LYS A 147 7.42 11.16 -5.05
C LYS A 147 7.94 10.36 -3.85
N THR A 148 7.26 9.28 -3.53
CA THR A 148 7.74 8.25 -2.62
C THR A 148 7.53 6.89 -3.25
N GLU A 149 8.51 5.97 -3.11
CA GLU A 149 8.42 4.63 -3.67
C GLU A 149 9.26 3.62 -2.90
N ILE A 150 8.81 2.37 -2.86
CA ILE A 150 9.61 1.24 -2.44
C ILE A 150 10.30 0.66 -3.67
N VAL A 151 11.64 0.61 -3.63
CA VAL A 151 12.46 -0.09 -4.63
C VAL A 151 12.76 -1.46 -4.08
N PRO A 152 12.32 -2.56 -4.72
CA PRO A 152 12.56 -3.90 -4.21
C PRO A 152 14.04 -4.28 -4.28
N LEU A 153 14.53 -4.97 -3.25
CA LEU A 153 15.84 -5.65 -3.21
C LEU A 153 15.69 -7.15 -3.32
N THR A 154 14.50 -7.66 -3.03
CA THR A 154 14.08 -9.02 -3.35
C THR A 154 13.13 -8.93 -4.54
N ARG A 155 13.31 -9.78 -5.54
CA ARG A 155 12.41 -9.84 -6.71
C ARG A 155 10.96 -10.00 -6.25
N PRO A 156 10.04 -9.09 -6.61
CA PRO A 156 8.70 -9.00 -6.01
C PRO A 156 7.66 -9.93 -6.65
N TYR A 157 8.11 -11.01 -7.28
CA TYR A 157 7.28 -12.09 -7.83
C TYR A 157 8.05 -13.42 -7.76
N GLY A 158 7.34 -14.54 -7.90
CA GLY A 158 7.96 -15.87 -7.79
C GLY A 158 8.52 -16.15 -6.39
N LEU A 159 7.86 -15.63 -5.36
CA LEU A 159 8.21 -15.84 -3.98
C LEU A 159 7.39 -17.00 -3.39
N TRP A 160 8.04 -17.81 -2.57
CA TRP A 160 7.39 -18.85 -1.79
C TRP A 160 7.02 -18.33 -0.39
N THR A 161 5.97 -18.92 0.20
CA THR A 161 5.66 -18.71 1.62
C THR A 161 6.89 -18.93 2.48
N GLY A 162 7.15 -18.00 3.38
CA GLY A 162 8.34 -17.99 4.24
C GLY A 162 9.57 -17.30 3.63
N ASN A 163 9.54 -16.91 2.36
CA ASN A 163 10.62 -16.10 1.80
C ASN A 163 10.69 -14.71 2.45
N VAL A 164 11.90 -14.21 2.57
CA VAL A 164 12.19 -12.86 3.03
C VAL A 164 12.05 -11.90 1.86
N PHE A 165 11.29 -10.82 2.09
CA PHE A 165 11.20 -9.69 1.19
C PHE A 165 11.99 -8.50 1.77
N GLN A 166 12.76 -7.83 0.92
CA GLN A 166 13.50 -6.62 1.25
C GLN A 166 13.20 -5.53 0.22
N GLY A 167 13.14 -4.29 0.69
CA GLY A 167 12.99 -3.12 -0.16
C GLY A 167 13.66 -1.89 0.45
N ILE A 168 13.95 -0.90 -0.38
CA ILE A 168 14.42 0.43 0.04
C ILE A 168 13.26 1.41 -0.09
N VAL A 169 12.95 2.11 1.00
CA VAL A 169 12.00 3.23 0.99
C VAL A 169 12.72 4.49 0.53
N LYS A 170 12.18 5.17 -0.49
CA LYS A 170 12.72 6.43 -0.99
C LYS A 170 11.66 7.51 -1.03
N VAL A 171 12.05 8.74 -0.68
CA VAL A 171 11.27 9.96 -0.90
C VAL A 171 12.12 10.90 -1.76
N ASN A 172 11.56 11.39 -2.87
CA ASN A 172 12.29 12.20 -3.86
C ASN A 172 13.62 11.56 -4.30
N GLY A 173 13.60 10.21 -4.50
CA GLY A 173 14.75 9.42 -4.92
C GLY A 173 15.80 9.17 -3.83
N LYS A 174 15.61 9.63 -2.59
CA LYS A 174 16.57 9.46 -1.48
C LYS A 174 16.07 8.43 -0.49
N PRO A 175 16.91 7.47 -0.06
CA PRO A 175 16.56 6.53 1.00
C PRO A 175 16.19 7.24 2.31
N ILE A 176 15.17 6.72 3.01
CA ILE A 176 14.69 7.29 4.27
C ILE A 176 14.90 6.28 5.40
N PRO A 177 15.82 6.55 6.34
CA PRO A 177 16.06 5.70 7.50
C PRO A 177 14.99 5.89 8.57
N GLY A 178 14.73 4.82 9.35
CA GLY A 178 13.86 4.84 10.52
C GLY A 178 12.37 4.96 10.22
N THR A 179 11.98 4.90 8.93
CA THR A 179 10.57 4.96 8.50
C THR A 179 9.84 3.68 8.85
N GLU A 180 8.63 3.81 9.35
CA GLU A 180 7.72 2.68 9.54
C GLU A 180 7.20 2.20 8.19
N VAL A 181 7.19 0.88 8.03
CA VAL A 181 6.60 0.19 6.88
C VAL A 181 5.52 -0.73 7.43
N GLU A 182 4.29 -0.40 7.13
CA GLU A 182 3.13 -1.21 7.44
C GLU A 182 3.02 -2.37 6.46
N VAL A 183 2.68 -3.54 6.99
CA VAL A 183 2.59 -4.78 6.22
C VAL A 183 1.26 -5.43 6.47
N GLU A 184 0.46 -5.59 5.41
CA GLU A 184 -0.83 -6.27 5.50
C GLU A 184 -1.02 -7.37 4.45
N TYR A 185 -1.73 -8.40 4.87
CA TYR A 185 -2.25 -9.42 3.98
C TYR A 185 -3.54 -8.96 3.31
N TYR A 186 -3.67 -9.13 2.00
CA TYR A 186 -4.94 -8.90 1.32
C TYR A 186 -5.90 -10.07 1.55
N ASN A 187 -6.69 -9.96 2.60
CA ASN A 187 -7.68 -10.94 3.03
C ASN A 187 -9.00 -10.80 2.23
N ARG A 188 -8.87 -10.95 0.91
CA ARG A 188 -9.96 -10.67 -0.04
C ARG A 188 -11.25 -11.45 0.22
N ASP A 189 -11.14 -12.67 0.72
CA ASP A 189 -12.27 -13.56 0.98
C ASP A 189 -12.72 -13.57 2.46
N GLY A 190 -12.07 -12.74 3.31
CA GLY A 190 -12.41 -12.59 4.72
C GLY A 190 -12.21 -13.84 5.58
N LYS A 191 -11.39 -14.81 5.12
CA LYS A 191 -11.23 -16.10 5.82
C LYS A 191 -10.11 -16.12 6.85
N VAL A 192 -9.23 -15.12 6.83
CA VAL A 192 -8.14 -15.01 7.80
C VAL A 192 -8.61 -14.13 8.95
N GLU A 193 -8.52 -14.65 10.16
CA GLU A 193 -8.84 -13.94 11.38
C GLU A 193 -7.55 -13.54 12.11
N ALA A 194 -7.48 -12.30 12.58
CA ALA A 194 -6.40 -11.83 13.43
C ALA A 194 -6.82 -11.98 14.90
N PRO A 195 -6.03 -12.68 15.74
CA PRO A 195 -6.33 -12.80 17.17
C PRO A 195 -6.31 -11.47 17.94
N ALA A 196 -5.60 -10.46 17.41
CA ALA A 196 -5.49 -9.13 17.98
C ALA A 196 -5.10 -8.09 16.91
N ASP A 197 -5.47 -6.83 17.15
CA ASP A 197 -5.26 -5.71 16.21
C ASP A 197 -3.81 -5.57 15.69
N PRO A 198 -2.73 -5.73 16.50
CA PRO A 198 -1.37 -5.66 15.98
C PRO A 198 -1.00 -6.75 14.95
N MET A 199 -1.86 -7.75 14.75
CA MET A 199 -1.69 -8.79 13.73
C MET A 199 -2.43 -8.46 12.42
N VAL A 200 -3.30 -7.46 12.43
CA VAL A 200 -3.95 -6.92 11.22
C VAL A 200 -2.91 -6.16 10.41
N THR A 201 -2.38 -5.08 10.99
CA THR A 201 -1.30 -4.29 10.43
C THR A 201 -0.03 -4.59 11.21
N GLN A 202 0.94 -5.24 10.56
CA GLN A 202 2.25 -5.46 11.14
C GLN A 202 3.19 -4.33 10.71
N VAL A 203 4.17 -4.00 11.57
CA VAL A 203 5.06 -2.87 11.32
C VAL A 203 6.51 -3.31 11.42
N VAL A 204 7.31 -2.93 10.43
CA VAL A 204 8.77 -3.00 10.46
C VAL A 204 9.35 -1.61 10.21
N LYS A 205 10.61 -1.37 10.59
CA LYS A 205 11.30 -0.09 10.36
C LYS A 205 12.46 -0.26 9.38
N THR A 206 12.68 0.78 8.59
CA THR A 206 13.87 0.85 7.76
C THR A 206 15.13 1.06 8.61
N ASP A 207 16.23 0.46 8.17
CA ASP A 207 17.56 0.66 8.74
C ASP A 207 18.18 2.02 8.34
N ALA A 208 19.46 2.24 8.66
CA ALA A 208 20.20 3.46 8.33
C ALA A 208 20.34 3.72 6.82
N ASN A 209 20.13 2.72 5.98
CA ASN A 209 20.16 2.81 4.51
C ASN A 209 18.76 2.89 3.88
N GLY A 210 17.71 3.00 4.70
CA GLY A 210 16.32 2.99 4.23
C GLY A 210 15.80 1.60 3.84
N VAL A 211 16.48 0.52 4.24
CA VAL A 211 16.12 -0.86 3.90
C VAL A 211 15.25 -1.47 4.99
N PHE A 212 14.14 -2.08 4.59
CA PHE A 212 13.33 -2.92 5.47
C PHE A 212 13.38 -4.38 5.04
N THR A 213 13.06 -5.26 5.98
CA THR A 213 13.07 -6.71 5.80
C THR A 213 11.85 -7.32 6.47
N TYR A 214 11.16 -8.20 5.75
CA TYR A 214 9.99 -8.91 6.26
C TYR A 214 9.89 -10.32 5.70
N ALA A 215 9.62 -11.32 6.55
CA ALA A 215 9.37 -12.70 6.12
C ALA A 215 7.86 -12.92 5.90
N VAL A 216 7.46 -13.23 4.68
CA VAL A 216 6.05 -13.35 4.30
C VAL A 216 5.47 -14.69 4.73
N PRO A 217 4.53 -14.76 5.70
CA PRO A 217 4.17 -16.01 6.37
C PRO A 217 3.10 -16.84 5.62
N LYS A 218 2.45 -16.29 4.59
CA LYS A 218 1.29 -16.93 3.94
C LYS A 218 1.24 -16.59 2.46
N ALA A 219 0.80 -17.55 1.65
CA ALA A 219 0.52 -17.32 0.24
C ALA A 219 -0.65 -16.35 0.04
N GLY A 220 -0.55 -15.55 -1.02
CA GLY A 220 -1.52 -14.52 -1.38
C GLY A 220 -0.87 -13.17 -1.68
N TRP A 221 -1.69 -12.13 -1.79
CA TRP A 221 -1.23 -10.78 -1.98
C TRP A 221 -0.89 -10.11 -0.64
N TRP A 222 0.27 -9.46 -0.60
CA TRP A 222 0.75 -8.67 0.51
C TRP A 222 1.06 -7.27 0.05
N THR A 223 0.85 -6.31 0.94
CA THR A 223 1.23 -4.92 0.71
C THR A 223 2.25 -4.47 1.73
N PHE A 224 3.21 -3.67 1.26
CA PHE A 224 4.17 -2.94 2.06
C PHE A 224 3.91 -1.46 1.82
N ALA A 225 3.62 -0.71 2.87
CA ALA A 225 3.31 0.71 2.80
C ALA A 225 4.21 1.50 3.74
N ALA A 226 5.14 2.27 3.19
CA ALA A 226 5.96 3.19 3.96
C ALA A 226 5.28 4.55 4.01
N LEU A 227 4.87 4.97 5.20
CA LEU A 227 4.12 6.19 5.42
C LEU A 227 5.04 7.31 5.92
N SER A 228 4.83 8.52 5.43
CA SER A 228 5.54 9.71 5.87
C SER A 228 4.71 10.97 5.62
N LEU A 229 5.10 12.07 6.26
CA LEU A 229 4.48 13.37 6.01
C LEU A 229 5.19 14.08 4.86
N ASP A 230 4.41 14.65 3.95
CA ASP A 230 4.93 15.54 2.92
C ASP A 230 5.39 16.86 3.54
N GLU A 231 6.46 17.42 2.99
CA GLU A 231 6.90 18.78 3.34
C GLU A 231 5.85 19.82 2.90
N GLU A 232 5.12 19.54 1.83
CA GLU A 232 4.08 20.42 1.29
C GLU A 232 2.71 20.10 1.90
N LYS A 233 2.03 21.17 2.35
CA LYS A 233 0.67 21.11 2.86
C LYS A 233 -0.35 21.45 1.77
N MET A 234 -1.51 20.83 1.79
CA MET A 234 -2.61 21.11 0.89
C MET A 234 -3.70 21.96 1.56
N LYS A 235 -4.44 22.75 0.77
CA LYS A 235 -5.56 23.56 1.29
C LYS A 235 -6.84 22.73 1.36
N HIS A 236 -7.48 22.73 2.53
CA HIS A 236 -8.84 22.22 2.74
C HIS A 236 -9.65 23.28 3.47
N LYS A 237 -10.79 23.70 2.89
CA LYS A 237 -11.70 24.75 3.46
C LYS A 237 -10.97 26.02 3.92
N GLY A 238 -9.92 26.43 3.17
CA GLY A 238 -9.15 27.66 3.46
C GLY A 238 -7.93 27.45 4.36
N GLU A 239 -7.78 26.32 5.05
CA GLU A 239 -6.66 26.01 5.93
C GLU A 239 -5.64 25.10 5.25
N LYS A 240 -4.37 25.22 5.66
CA LYS A 240 -3.30 24.30 5.22
C LYS A 240 -3.30 23.06 6.11
N LYS A 241 -3.57 21.90 5.51
CA LYS A 241 -3.61 20.61 6.18
C LYS A 241 -2.40 19.75 5.80
N PRO A 242 -1.93 18.86 6.71
CA PRO A 242 -0.86 17.93 6.40
C PRO A 242 -1.26 16.99 5.26
N VAL A 243 -0.26 16.44 4.60
CA VAL A 243 -0.41 15.40 3.57
C VAL A 243 0.40 14.20 4.00
N GLU A 244 -0.26 13.09 4.23
CA GLU A 244 0.40 11.80 4.35
C GLU A 244 0.70 11.25 2.95
N ILE A 245 1.97 10.96 2.70
CA ILE A 245 2.40 10.28 1.48
C ILE A 245 2.81 8.84 1.82
N GLY A 246 2.33 7.90 1.03
CA GLY A 246 2.63 6.47 1.19
C GLY A 246 3.31 5.90 -0.03
N ALA A 247 4.42 5.20 0.17
CA ALA A 247 5.03 4.34 -0.85
C ALA A 247 4.47 2.93 -0.68
N VAL A 248 3.66 2.47 -1.63
CA VAL A 248 2.96 1.18 -1.53
C VAL A 248 3.49 0.22 -2.60
N LEU A 249 3.91 -0.97 -2.19
CA LEU A 249 4.32 -2.05 -3.09
C LEU A 249 3.50 -3.30 -2.82
N TRP A 250 2.88 -3.83 -3.87
CA TRP A 250 2.12 -5.08 -3.82
C TRP A 250 2.96 -6.24 -4.31
N VAL A 251 2.96 -7.33 -3.54
CA VAL A 251 3.77 -8.53 -3.80
C VAL A 251 2.88 -9.77 -3.63
N LYS A 252 2.99 -10.71 -4.56
CA LYS A 252 2.31 -12.00 -4.45
C LYS A 252 3.26 -13.12 -4.08
N VAL A 253 2.81 -13.95 -3.15
CA VAL A 253 3.56 -15.09 -2.62
C VAL A 253 2.76 -16.37 -2.85
N HIS A 254 3.43 -17.45 -3.16
CA HIS A 254 2.87 -18.75 -3.53
C HIS A 254 3.30 -19.84 -2.55
N ASP A 255 2.44 -20.82 -2.33
CA ASP A 255 2.83 -22.04 -1.61
C ASP A 255 3.58 -23.00 -2.53
N MET A 256 4.58 -23.70 -1.99
CA MET A 256 5.16 -24.85 -2.65
C MET A 256 4.09 -25.95 -2.77
N LYS A 257 3.95 -26.52 -3.94
CA LYS A 257 3.04 -27.63 -4.21
C LYS A 257 3.75 -28.96 -4.08
#